data_aea3c904266ac0f551222ce1358c1807
#
_entry.id   aea3c904266ac0f551222ce1358c1807
#
_cell.length_a   1.000
_cell.length_b   1.000
_cell.length_c   1.000
_cell.angle_alpha   90.00
_cell.angle_beta   90.00
_cell.angle_gamma   90.00
#
_symmetry.space_group_name_H-M   'P 1'
#
loop_
_entity.id
_entity.type
_entity.pdbx_description
1 polymer ?
#
loop_
_entity_poly.entity_id
_entity_poly.type
_entity_poly.pdbx_seq_one_letter_code
_entity_poly.pdbx_strand_id
1 'polypeptide(L)'
;MKLKVCGLTKMDQIQELISLNTNFLGFIFYEKSPRFVLNHLSLEEISEINHQGKVGVFVNETVEKITEISEKAKLNFIQLHGDEDEEFILKLRKFIGENIKIIKVIRIGNQKTEELKKNINHQPSTINYFLFDTDSKAFGGTGKTFDWKILNEIEIPKPYYLSGGISLENIKNLQNFVKVNMSENKTLTKLNTPFALDINSKFETEPGIKNLEKIKTFKSLLK
;
A
#
# COMPACT_ATOMS: atom_id res chain seq x y z
N MET A 1 -8.64 9.66 8.53
CA MET A 1 -7.59 9.11 7.63
C MET A 1 -7.96 7.69 7.23
N LYS A 2 -7.80 7.30 5.95
CA LYS A 2 -8.03 5.91 5.51
C LYS A 2 -6.88 5.00 5.96
N LEU A 3 -7.18 3.70 6.18
CA LEU A 3 -6.21 2.72 6.64
C LEU A 3 -6.22 1.50 5.71
N LYS A 4 -5.03 1.07 5.28
CA LYS A 4 -4.75 -0.22 4.65
C LYS A 4 -4.00 -1.10 5.64
N VAL A 5 -4.44 -2.34 5.81
CA VAL A 5 -3.72 -3.38 6.56
C VAL A 5 -3.24 -4.43 5.57
N CYS A 6 -1.92 -4.57 5.44
CA CYS A 6 -1.28 -5.41 4.43
C CYS A 6 -0.77 -6.72 5.01
N GLY A 7 -0.62 -7.75 4.17
CA GLY A 7 -0.07 -9.05 4.56
C GLY A 7 -1.03 -9.90 5.38
N LEU A 8 -2.30 -9.91 4.99
CA LEU A 8 -3.36 -10.68 5.64
C LEU A 8 -3.34 -12.13 5.18
N THR A 9 -3.44 -13.07 6.14
CA THR A 9 -3.38 -14.52 5.91
C THR A 9 -4.42 -15.30 6.71
N LYS A 10 -5.18 -14.66 7.61
CA LYS A 10 -6.14 -15.33 8.50
C LYS A 10 -7.54 -14.75 8.32
N MET A 11 -8.52 -15.62 8.02
CA MET A 11 -9.89 -15.21 7.74
C MET A 11 -10.57 -14.55 8.95
N ASP A 12 -10.37 -15.07 10.15
CA ASP A 12 -10.89 -14.49 11.38
C ASP A 12 -10.40 -13.07 11.62
N GLN A 13 -9.10 -12.82 11.40
CA GLN A 13 -8.52 -11.49 11.51
C GLN A 13 -9.03 -10.52 10.42
N ILE A 14 -9.27 -11.03 9.21
CA ILE A 14 -9.86 -10.25 8.11
C ILE A 14 -11.27 -9.80 8.48
N GLN A 15 -12.10 -10.70 9.00
CA GLN A 15 -13.48 -10.38 9.42
C GLN A 15 -13.48 -9.34 10.55
N GLU A 16 -12.57 -9.44 11.52
CA GLU A 16 -12.44 -8.45 12.57
C GLU A 16 -11.99 -7.08 12.02
N LEU A 17 -11.05 -7.03 11.07
CA LEU A 17 -10.64 -5.79 10.41
C LEU A 17 -11.78 -5.15 9.61
N ILE A 18 -12.65 -5.95 9.00
CA ILE A 18 -13.88 -5.47 8.32
C ILE A 18 -14.82 -4.84 9.35
N SER A 19 -15.07 -5.52 10.48
CA SER A 19 -15.92 -4.99 11.56
C SER A 19 -15.38 -3.68 12.14
N LEU A 20 -14.07 -3.52 12.14
CA LEU A 20 -13.39 -2.28 12.51
C LEU A 20 -13.47 -1.18 11.42
N ASN A 21 -14.17 -1.40 10.32
CA ASN A 21 -14.23 -0.48 9.17
C ASN A 21 -12.84 -0.11 8.63
N THR A 22 -11.97 -1.12 8.43
CA THR A 22 -10.69 -0.95 7.71
C THR A 22 -10.99 -0.69 6.24
N ASN A 23 -10.31 0.28 5.63
CA ASN A 23 -10.64 0.72 4.27
C ASN A 23 -10.06 -0.20 3.18
N PHE A 24 -8.86 -0.77 3.43
CA PHE A 24 -8.18 -1.61 2.45
C PHE A 24 -7.55 -2.84 3.13
N LEU A 25 -7.73 -3.99 2.51
CA LEU A 25 -7.24 -5.30 2.93
C LEU A 25 -6.20 -5.79 1.93
N GLY A 26 -4.93 -5.91 2.36
CA GLY A 26 -3.81 -6.25 1.49
C GLY A 26 -3.44 -7.74 1.57
N PHE A 27 -3.45 -8.40 0.42
CA PHE A 27 -3.09 -9.81 0.22
C PHE A 27 -1.81 -9.88 -0.62
N ILE A 28 -0.75 -10.53 -0.11
CA ILE A 28 0.54 -10.59 -0.79
C ILE A 28 0.61 -11.87 -1.63
N PHE A 29 0.71 -11.70 -2.95
CA PHE A 29 0.85 -12.77 -3.94
C PHE A 29 2.29 -12.95 -4.41
N TYR A 30 3.27 -12.71 -3.54
CA TYR A 30 4.69 -12.92 -3.80
C TYR A 30 5.17 -14.15 -3.02
N GLU A 31 5.51 -15.24 -3.73
CA GLU A 31 5.82 -16.55 -3.14
C GLU A 31 6.99 -16.52 -2.15
N LYS A 32 7.96 -15.63 -2.35
CA LYS A 32 9.12 -15.50 -1.44
C LYS A 32 8.79 -14.70 -0.17
N SER A 33 7.58 -14.16 -0.07
CA SER A 33 7.15 -13.45 1.13
C SER A 33 6.73 -14.44 2.22
N PRO A 34 7.16 -14.25 3.48
CA PRO A 34 6.62 -15.04 4.61
C PRO A 34 5.12 -14.79 4.85
N ARG A 35 4.52 -13.84 4.12
CA ARG A 35 3.10 -13.49 4.15
C ARG A 35 2.40 -13.86 2.85
N PHE A 36 2.94 -14.81 2.12
CA PHE A 36 2.32 -15.28 0.87
C PHE A 36 0.95 -15.86 1.17
N VAL A 37 -0.10 -15.20 0.65
CA VAL A 37 -1.47 -15.48 1.08
C VAL A 37 -1.94 -16.87 0.65
N LEU A 38 -1.50 -17.38 -0.50
CA LEU A 38 -1.93 -18.69 -1.02
C LEU A 38 -1.41 -19.89 -0.22
N ASN A 39 -0.49 -19.69 0.74
CA ASN A 39 -0.16 -20.72 1.72
C ASN A 39 -1.25 -20.87 2.81
N HIS A 40 -2.25 -19.99 2.85
CA HIS A 40 -3.21 -19.88 3.95
C HIS A 40 -4.67 -19.78 3.49
N LEU A 41 -4.92 -19.09 2.38
CA LEU A 41 -6.25 -18.85 1.83
C LEU A 41 -6.23 -19.12 0.32
N SER A 42 -7.29 -19.74 -0.19
CA SER A 42 -7.50 -19.90 -1.63
C SER A 42 -8.00 -18.61 -2.28
N LEU A 43 -7.93 -18.52 -3.62
CA LEU A 43 -8.49 -17.40 -4.37
C LEU A 43 -10.01 -17.31 -4.21
N GLU A 44 -10.69 -18.45 -4.08
CA GLU A 44 -12.12 -18.56 -3.83
C GLU A 44 -12.49 -17.95 -2.49
N GLU A 45 -11.80 -18.32 -1.41
CA GLU A 45 -12.03 -17.74 -0.07
C GLU A 45 -11.81 -16.23 -0.07
N ILE A 46 -10.77 -15.72 -0.76
CA ILE A 46 -10.54 -14.27 -0.92
C ILE A 46 -11.67 -13.63 -1.73
N SER A 47 -12.19 -14.31 -2.75
CA SER A 47 -13.28 -13.79 -3.59
C SER A 47 -14.57 -13.59 -2.81
N GLU A 48 -14.84 -14.46 -1.82
CA GLU A 48 -16.03 -14.42 -0.98
C GLU A 48 -15.99 -13.33 0.10
N ILE A 49 -14.83 -12.73 0.34
CA ILE A 49 -14.72 -11.58 1.26
C ILE A 49 -15.52 -10.40 0.70
N ASN A 50 -16.60 -10.04 1.37
CA ASN A 50 -17.45 -8.90 1.00
C ASN A 50 -16.79 -7.58 1.44
N HIS A 51 -15.85 -7.08 0.62
CA HIS A 51 -15.15 -5.83 0.86
C HIS A 51 -14.67 -5.18 -0.44
N GLN A 52 -14.90 -3.85 -0.59
CA GLN A 52 -14.56 -3.10 -1.81
C GLN A 52 -13.13 -2.53 -1.82
N GLY A 53 -12.31 -2.91 -0.88
CA GLY A 53 -10.90 -2.48 -0.76
C GLY A 53 -9.92 -3.64 -0.76
N LYS A 54 -10.16 -4.73 -1.51
CA LYS A 54 -9.24 -5.86 -1.64
C LYS A 54 -8.07 -5.48 -2.54
N VAL A 55 -6.85 -5.48 -1.99
CA VAL A 55 -5.60 -5.09 -2.65
C VAL A 55 -4.71 -6.32 -2.82
N GLY A 56 -4.47 -6.75 -4.05
CA GLY A 56 -3.45 -7.75 -4.36
C GLY A 56 -2.08 -7.09 -4.51
N VAL A 57 -1.09 -7.58 -3.79
CA VAL A 57 0.30 -7.08 -3.85
C VAL A 57 1.15 -8.06 -4.64
N PHE A 58 1.79 -7.58 -5.70
CA PHE A 58 2.60 -8.35 -6.62
C PHE A 58 4.01 -7.77 -6.72
N VAL A 59 5.00 -8.60 -6.99
CA VAL A 59 6.42 -8.25 -7.15
C VAL A 59 6.96 -8.93 -8.39
N ASN A 60 7.18 -8.19 -9.45
CA ASN A 60 7.75 -8.67 -10.73
C ASN A 60 7.03 -9.93 -11.26
N GLU A 61 5.70 -9.97 -11.12
CA GLU A 61 4.88 -11.08 -11.60
C GLU A 61 4.45 -10.84 -13.06
N THR A 62 4.03 -11.87 -13.78
CA THR A 62 3.55 -11.73 -15.16
C THR A 62 2.19 -11.06 -15.24
N VAL A 63 1.92 -10.38 -16.36
CA VAL A 63 0.60 -9.73 -16.60
C VAL A 63 -0.52 -10.75 -16.56
N GLU A 64 -0.29 -11.92 -17.14
CA GLU A 64 -1.25 -13.01 -17.26
C GLU A 64 -1.65 -13.53 -15.86
N LYS A 65 -0.65 -13.76 -14.98
CA LYS A 65 -0.91 -14.26 -13.62
C LYS A 65 -1.55 -13.19 -12.72
N ILE A 66 -1.14 -11.92 -12.84
CA ILE A 66 -1.80 -10.81 -12.13
C ILE A 66 -3.27 -10.72 -12.53
N THR A 67 -3.57 -10.82 -13.83
CA THR A 67 -4.94 -10.76 -14.36
C THR A 67 -5.77 -11.93 -13.82
N GLU A 68 -5.28 -13.15 -13.96
CA GLU A 68 -5.95 -14.36 -13.48
C GLU A 68 -6.28 -14.29 -11.98
N ILE A 69 -5.29 -13.92 -11.14
CA ILE A 69 -5.48 -13.79 -9.70
C ILE A 69 -6.49 -12.69 -9.39
N SER A 70 -6.39 -11.55 -10.08
CA SER A 70 -7.26 -10.40 -9.84
C SER A 70 -8.72 -10.72 -10.13
N GLU A 71 -9.00 -11.47 -11.20
CA GLU A 71 -10.33 -11.92 -11.56
C GLU A 71 -10.87 -12.96 -10.57
N LYS A 72 -10.09 -14.03 -10.29
CA LYS A 72 -10.52 -15.14 -9.41
C LYS A 72 -10.74 -14.68 -7.98
N ALA A 73 -9.87 -13.82 -7.43
CA ALA A 73 -9.99 -13.27 -6.08
C ALA A 73 -10.92 -12.04 -6.01
N LYS A 74 -11.44 -11.56 -7.15
CA LYS A 74 -12.26 -10.34 -7.27
C LYS A 74 -11.59 -9.15 -6.58
N LEU A 75 -10.33 -8.87 -6.96
CA LEU A 75 -9.57 -7.75 -6.41
C LEU A 75 -10.12 -6.41 -6.91
N ASN A 76 -10.05 -5.38 -6.07
CA ASN A 76 -10.41 -4.02 -6.43
C ASN A 76 -9.17 -3.18 -6.79
N PHE A 77 -8.01 -3.57 -6.26
CA PHE A 77 -6.74 -2.87 -6.45
C PHE A 77 -5.62 -3.88 -6.73
N ILE A 78 -4.70 -3.50 -7.60
CA ILE A 78 -3.43 -4.17 -7.84
C ILE A 78 -2.32 -3.23 -7.36
N GLN A 79 -1.50 -3.69 -6.43
CA GLN A 79 -0.30 -2.99 -5.98
C GLN A 79 0.93 -3.62 -6.62
N LEU A 80 1.62 -2.86 -7.46
CA LEU A 80 2.87 -3.23 -8.09
C LEU A 80 4.03 -2.79 -7.20
N HIS A 81 4.68 -3.75 -6.54
CA HIS A 81 5.70 -3.51 -5.52
C HIS A 81 7.13 -3.84 -5.99
N GLY A 82 7.26 -4.33 -7.20
CA GLY A 82 8.51 -4.66 -7.86
C GLY A 82 9.06 -3.51 -8.71
N ASP A 83 9.81 -3.90 -9.73
CA ASP A 83 10.48 -3.01 -10.67
C ASP A 83 9.70 -2.90 -12.00
N GLU A 84 8.38 -3.14 -11.95
CA GLU A 84 7.51 -3.08 -13.12
C GLU A 84 7.62 -1.71 -13.78
N ASP A 85 8.00 -1.70 -15.06
CA ASP A 85 8.20 -0.50 -15.87
C ASP A 85 6.90 0.03 -16.51
N GLU A 86 7.02 1.12 -17.25
CA GLU A 86 5.89 1.74 -17.93
C GLU A 86 5.24 0.80 -18.96
N GLU A 87 6.02 0.08 -19.75
CA GLU A 87 5.51 -0.83 -20.78
C GLU A 87 4.68 -1.95 -20.13
N PHE A 88 5.18 -2.53 -19.04
CA PHE A 88 4.47 -3.53 -18.27
C PHE A 88 3.13 -2.99 -17.75
N ILE A 89 3.13 -1.79 -17.16
CA ILE A 89 1.93 -1.17 -16.57
C ILE A 89 0.89 -0.87 -17.65
N LEU A 90 1.32 -0.38 -18.82
CA LEU A 90 0.43 -0.13 -19.95
C LEU A 90 -0.15 -1.42 -20.52
N LYS A 91 0.64 -2.50 -20.60
CA LYS A 91 0.17 -3.83 -20.98
C LYS A 91 -0.85 -4.35 -19.98
N LEU A 92 -0.53 -4.33 -18.68
CA LEU A 92 -1.42 -4.78 -17.61
C LEU A 92 -2.77 -4.06 -17.66
N ARG A 93 -2.79 -2.73 -17.87
CA ARG A 93 -4.01 -1.94 -17.94
C ARG A 93 -4.97 -2.43 -19.04
N LYS A 94 -4.45 -2.88 -20.18
CA LYS A 94 -5.28 -3.41 -21.28
C LYS A 94 -6.02 -4.69 -20.89
N PHE A 95 -5.44 -5.51 -19.99
CA PHE A 95 -6.04 -6.78 -19.56
C PHE A 95 -7.04 -6.60 -18.41
N ILE A 96 -6.72 -5.74 -17.42
CA ILE A 96 -7.58 -5.59 -16.22
C ILE A 96 -8.71 -4.57 -16.37
N GLY A 97 -8.71 -3.77 -17.44
CA GLY A 97 -9.71 -2.71 -17.65
C GLY A 97 -9.62 -1.58 -16.62
N GLU A 98 -10.63 -0.70 -16.59
CA GLU A 98 -10.63 0.51 -15.75
C GLU A 98 -11.21 0.32 -14.35
N ASN A 99 -11.89 -0.80 -14.10
CA ASN A 99 -12.55 -1.06 -12.81
C ASN A 99 -11.54 -1.36 -11.69
N ILE A 100 -10.45 -2.06 -12.01
CA ILE A 100 -9.39 -2.38 -11.07
C ILE A 100 -8.38 -1.22 -11.03
N LYS A 101 -8.08 -0.70 -9.83
CA LYS A 101 -7.17 0.43 -9.65
C LYS A 101 -5.74 -0.05 -9.46
N ILE A 102 -4.78 0.66 -10.10
CA ILE A 102 -3.34 0.37 -9.97
C ILE A 102 -2.72 1.29 -8.93
N ILE A 103 -2.01 0.69 -7.98
CA ILE A 103 -1.15 1.36 -7.00
C ILE A 103 0.30 1.03 -7.38
N LYS A 104 1.12 2.03 -7.76
CA LYS A 104 2.55 1.83 -8.02
C LYS A 104 3.35 2.22 -6.79
N VAL A 105 4.20 1.30 -6.32
CA VAL A 105 5.11 1.57 -5.22
C VAL A 105 6.32 2.34 -5.73
N ILE A 106 6.63 3.42 -5.03
CA ILE A 106 7.85 4.21 -5.16
C ILE A 106 8.66 4.01 -3.90
N ARG A 107 9.81 3.35 -4.02
CA ARG A 107 10.71 3.10 -2.90
C ARG A 107 11.58 4.32 -2.64
N ILE A 108 11.63 4.74 -1.37
CA ILE A 108 12.42 5.89 -0.91
C ILE A 108 13.57 5.39 -0.05
N GLY A 109 14.80 5.64 -0.50
CA GLY A 109 16.06 5.33 0.18
C GLY A 109 16.92 6.58 0.33
N ASN A 110 18.17 6.50 -0.13
CA ASN A 110 19.14 7.61 -0.07
C ASN A 110 19.20 8.42 -1.37
N GLN A 111 18.24 8.23 -2.30
CA GLN A 111 18.20 8.99 -3.55
C GLN A 111 17.94 10.48 -3.30
N LYS A 112 18.48 11.32 -4.21
CA LYS A 112 18.24 12.76 -4.16
C LYS A 112 16.79 13.09 -4.53
N THR A 113 16.28 14.20 -4.01
CA THR A 113 14.91 14.69 -4.29
C THR A 113 14.63 14.81 -5.79
N GLU A 114 15.61 15.25 -6.59
CA GLU A 114 15.46 15.38 -8.06
C GLU A 114 15.31 14.02 -8.77
N GLU A 115 15.98 13.00 -8.30
CA GLU A 115 15.83 11.63 -8.81
C GLU A 115 14.44 11.06 -8.47
N LEU A 116 13.95 11.32 -7.26
CA LEU A 116 12.61 10.95 -6.84
C LEU A 116 11.54 11.65 -7.70
N LYS A 117 11.68 12.96 -7.94
CA LYS A 117 10.79 13.72 -8.84
C LYS A 117 10.77 13.11 -10.23
N LYS A 118 11.96 12.81 -10.79
CA LYS A 118 12.07 12.18 -12.10
C LYS A 118 11.36 10.86 -12.15
N ASN A 119 11.53 9.99 -11.13
CA ASN A 119 10.88 8.69 -11.07
C ASN A 119 9.35 8.83 -11.03
N ILE A 120 8.81 9.74 -10.20
CA ILE A 120 7.37 10.00 -10.12
C ILE A 120 6.80 10.49 -11.45
N ASN A 121 7.49 11.43 -12.10
CA ASN A 121 7.02 12.05 -13.34
C ASN A 121 7.08 11.12 -14.56
N HIS A 122 7.90 10.07 -14.52
CA HIS A 122 7.99 9.06 -15.58
C HIS A 122 6.95 7.94 -15.45
N GLN A 123 6.10 7.98 -14.42
CA GLN A 123 5.07 6.96 -14.27
C GLN A 123 3.88 7.21 -15.22
N PRO A 124 3.32 6.16 -15.85
CA PRO A 124 2.23 6.31 -16.80
C PRO A 124 0.96 6.88 -16.16
N SER A 125 0.19 7.62 -16.96
CA SER A 125 -1.08 8.22 -16.50
C SER A 125 -2.13 7.20 -16.05
N THR A 126 -2.00 5.95 -16.46
CA THR A 126 -2.89 4.83 -16.13
C THR A 126 -2.79 4.35 -14.68
N ILE A 127 -1.75 4.77 -13.92
CA ILE A 127 -1.66 4.56 -12.48
C ILE A 127 -2.71 5.43 -11.77
N ASN A 128 -3.40 4.86 -10.78
CA ASN A 128 -4.42 5.58 -10.02
C ASN A 128 -3.86 6.17 -8.71
N TYR A 129 -2.88 5.48 -8.09
CA TYR A 129 -2.29 5.85 -6.81
C TYR A 129 -0.81 5.56 -6.79
N PHE A 130 -0.07 6.36 -6.01
CA PHE A 130 1.26 5.96 -5.54
C PHE A 130 1.18 5.31 -4.16
N LEU A 131 2.19 4.53 -3.82
CA LEU A 131 2.49 4.12 -2.46
C LEU A 131 3.97 4.39 -2.21
N PHE A 132 4.27 5.24 -1.24
CA PHE A 132 5.65 5.51 -0.83
C PHE A 132 6.04 4.55 0.29
N ASP A 133 7.08 3.76 0.05
CA ASP A 133 7.63 2.80 1.02
C ASP A 133 9.12 3.02 1.21
N THR A 134 9.68 2.55 2.32
CA THR A 134 11.13 2.60 2.56
C THR A 134 11.84 1.63 1.62
N ASP A 135 12.90 2.10 0.96
CA ASP A 135 13.75 1.22 0.17
C ASP A 135 14.42 0.16 1.04
N SER A 136 14.26 -1.09 0.65
CA SER A 136 14.92 -2.22 1.28
C SER A 136 15.23 -3.30 0.25
N LYS A 137 16.38 -3.95 0.39
CA LYS A 137 16.76 -5.09 -0.47
C LYS A 137 15.76 -6.27 -0.40
N ALA A 138 14.93 -6.31 0.64
CA ALA A 138 13.89 -7.32 0.83
C ALA A 138 12.52 -6.67 0.61
N PHE A 139 12.02 -6.61 -0.60
CA PHE A 139 10.72 -6.05 -1.00
C PHE A 139 9.66 -5.99 0.14
N GLY A 140 9.76 -4.96 1.00
CA GLY A 140 8.85 -4.65 2.11
C GLY A 140 9.15 -5.31 3.46
N GLY A 141 8.51 -4.80 4.50
CA GLY A 141 8.45 -5.44 5.83
C GLY A 141 9.66 -5.27 6.75
N THR A 142 10.64 -4.41 6.44
CA THR A 142 11.85 -4.20 7.28
C THR A 142 11.60 -3.38 8.53
N GLY A 143 10.47 -2.67 8.61
CA GLY A 143 10.12 -1.80 9.73
C GLY A 143 11.00 -0.55 9.88
N LYS A 144 11.87 -0.25 8.88
CA LYS A 144 12.60 1.02 8.81
C LYS A 144 11.71 2.11 8.24
N THR A 145 11.96 3.36 8.66
CA THR A 145 11.27 4.55 8.13
C THR A 145 12.25 5.36 7.29
N PHE A 146 11.76 5.94 6.19
CA PHE A 146 12.43 7.07 5.54
C PHE A 146 11.97 8.39 6.16
N ASP A 147 12.68 9.49 5.91
CA ASP A 147 12.21 10.80 6.34
C ASP A 147 11.02 11.26 5.49
N TRP A 148 9.82 11.18 6.06
CA TRP A 148 8.58 11.56 5.36
C TRP A 148 8.56 13.00 4.87
N LYS A 149 9.40 13.90 5.44
CA LYS A 149 9.47 15.31 5.03
C LYS A 149 9.89 15.49 3.58
N ILE A 150 10.62 14.53 3.00
CA ILE A 150 10.99 14.56 1.57
C ILE A 150 9.76 14.68 0.66
N LEU A 151 8.60 14.14 1.10
CA LEU A 151 7.35 14.21 0.33
C LEU A 151 6.79 15.65 0.27
N ASN A 152 7.22 16.56 1.17
CA ASN A 152 6.84 17.97 1.14
C ASN A 152 7.69 18.78 0.14
N GLU A 153 8.81 18.22 -0.33
CA GLU A 153 9.73 18.87 -1.25
C GLU A 153 9.42 18.54 -2.72
N ILE A 154 8.42 17.69 -2.96
CA ILE A 154 8.06 17.20 -4.29
C ILE A 154 6.58 17.41 -4.57
N GLU A 155 6.27 17.64 -5.85
CA GLU A 155 4.90 17.60 -6.34
C GLU A 155 4.49 16.13 -6.56
N ILE A 156 3.37 15.73 -5.97
CA ILE A 156 2.82 14.38 -6.11
C ILE A 156 1.53 14.49 -6.93
N PRO A 157 1.55 14.08 -8.22
CA PRO A 157 0.44 14.34 -9.14
C PRO A 157 -0.78 13.43 -8.92
N LYS A 158 -0.68 12.44 -8.02
CA LYS A 158 -1.75 11.47 -7.75
C LYS A 158 -1.92 11.26 -6.25
N PRO A 159 -3.13 10.86 -5.78
CA PRO A 159 -3.31 10.43 -4.39
C PRO A 159 -2.33 9.32 -4.02
N TYR A 160 -1.87 9.30 -2.76
CA TYR A 160 -0.87 8.33 -2.37
C TYR A 160 -1.14 7.67 -1.01
N TYR A 161 -0.64 6.45 -0.89
CA TYR A 161 -0.53 5.72 0.35
C TYR A 161 0.84 5.99 0.98
N LEU A 162 0.87 6.26 2.27
CA LEU A 162 2.11 6.34 3.03
C LEU A 162 2.35 5.00 3.73
N SER A 163 3.51 4.40 3.46
CA SER A 163 4.02 3.17 4.08
C SER A 163 5.39 3.42 4.69
N GLY A 164 6.15 2.35 4.98
CA GLY A 164 7.51 2.43 5.49
C GLY A 164 7.61 2.64 6.99
N GLY A 165 7.51 1.54 7.75
CA GLY A 165 7.80 1.50 9.18
C GLY A 165 6.82 2.26 10.08
N ILE A 166 5.62 2.54 9.61
CA ILE A 166 4.55 3.13 10.44
C ILE A 166 4.28 2.22 11.64
N SER A 167 4.21 2.81 12.85
CA SER A 167 4.03 2.10 14.10
C SER A 167 3.40 2.99 15.17
N LEU A 168 3.05 2.41 16.33
CA LEU A 168 2.58 3.19 17.48
C LEU A 168 3.68 4.12 18.04
N GLU A 169 4.93 3.69 17.95
CA GLU A 169 6.08 4.44 18.48
C GLU A 169 6.32 5.75 17.72
N ASN A 170 5.98 5.79 16.43
CA ASN A 170 6.18 6.99 15.60
C ASN A 170 4.88 7.72 15.23
N ILE A 171 3.75 7.37 15.84
CA ILE A 171 2.45 7.96 15.51
C ILE A 171 2.41 9.48 15.71
N LYS A 172 3.12 10.02 16.70
CA LYS A 172 3.20 11.48 16.92
C LYS A 172 3.88 12.19 15.75
N ASN A 173 4.95 11.60 15.21
CA ASN A 173 5.65 12.13 14.03
C ASN A 173 4.74 12.09 12.80
N LEU A 174 3.99 11.00 12.64
CA LEU A 174 3.01 10.84 11.57
C LEU A 174 1.88 11.90 11.67
N GLN A 175 1.33 12.10 12.87
CA GLN A 175 0.31 13.13 13.11
C GLN A 175 0.83 14.53 12.81
N ASN A 176 2.06 14.84 13.20
CA ASN A 176 2.69 16.12 12.89
C ASN A 176 2.91 16.30 11.39
N PHE A 177 3.41 15.29 10.69
CA PHE A 177 3.55 15.30 9.23
C PHE A 177 2.21 15.58 8.53
N VAL A 178 1.14 14.90 8.94
CA VAL A 178 -0.20 15.09 8.37
C VAL A 178 -0.74 16.49 8.68
N LYS A 179 -0.57 16.98 9.92
CA LYS A 179 -1.06 18.32 10.34
C LYS A 179 -0.37 19.45 9.59
N VAL A 180 0.95 19.39 9.42
CA VAL A 180 1.72 20.38 8.66
C VAL A 180 1.17 20.45 7.24
N ASN A 181 0.99 19.31 6.59
CA ASN A 181 0.48 19.24 5.22
C ASN A 181 -0.98 19.72 5.08
N MET A 182 -1.77 19.69 6.15
CA MET A 182 -3.12 20.26 6.16
C MET A 182 -3.14 21.78 6.39
N SER A 183 -2.15 22.33 7.15
CA SER A 183 -2.12 23.75 7.55
C SER A 183 -1.39 24.65 6.55
N GLU A 184 -0.39 24.16 5.87
CA GLU A 184 0.41 24.91 4.89
C GLU A 184 -0.25 25.02 3.50
N ASN A 185 -1.34 24.31 3.28
CA ASN A 185 -2.01 24.20 1.99
C ASN A 185 -2.91 25.40 1.63
N LYS A 186 -2.45 26.64 1.86
CA LYS A 186 -3.12 27.81 1.23
C LYS A 186 -2.73 28.04 -0.23
N THR A 187 -1.67 27.34 -0.74
CA THR A 187 -1.14 27.58 -2.11
C THR A 187 -0.65 26.33 -2.83
N LEU A 188 -0.47 25.18 -2.17
CA LEU A 188 -0.07 23.92 -2.80
C LEU A 188 -1.26 22.97 -2.85
N THR A 189 -1.40 22.28 -3.96
CA THR A 189 -2.50 21.36 -4.25
C THR A 189 -2.74 20.38 -3.09
N LYS A 190 -4.00 20.13 -2.77
CA LYS A 190 -4.57 19.22 -1.74
C LYS A 190 -3.94 17.79 -1.67
N LEU A 191 -2.94 17.50 -2.48
CA LEU A 191 -2.36 16.17 -2.71
C LEU A 191 -1.18 15.81 -1.79
N ASN A 192 -0.65 16.76 -0.98
CA ASN A 192 0.47 16.47 -0.07
C ASN A 192 0.05 15.72 1.21
N THR A 193 -1.24 15.55 1.45
CA THR A 193 -1.73 14.72 2.57
C THR A 193 -1.94 13.28 2.08
N PRO A 194 -1.45 12.26 2.79
CA PRO A 194 -1.68 10.87 2.41
C PRO A 194 -3.18 10.56 2.26
N PHE A 195 -3.55 9.91 1.17
CA PHE A 195 -4.90 9.37 0.96
C PHE A 195 -5.21 8.27 1.97
N ALA A 196 -4.22 7.42 2.26
CA ALA A 196 -4.31 6.34 3.22
C ALA A 196 -2.94 6.04 3.85
N LEU A 197 -2.95 5.43 5.02
CA LEU A 197 -1.78 4.83 5.65
C LEU A 197 -1.76 3.34 5.36
N ASP A 198 -0.59 2.77 5.07
CA ASP A 198 -0.39 1.35 4.85
C ASP A 198 0.46 0.76 5.97
N ILE A 199 -0.12 -0.12 6.78
CA ILE A 199 0.53 -0.77 7.91
C ILE A 199 0.70 -2.27 7.66
N ASN A 200 1.83 -2.84 8.15
CA ASN A 200 2.12 -4.26 8.01
C ASN A 200 2.92 -4.78 9.22
N SER A 201 4.22 -4.98 9.09
CA SER A 201 5.08 -5.74 10.01
C SER A 201 5.12 -5.24 11.45
N LYS A 202 4.99 -3.92 11.68
CA LYS A 202 4.97 -3.35 13.04
C LYS A 202 3.67 -3.64 13.81
N PHE A 203 2.66 -4.16 13.12
CA PHE A 203 1.35 -4.53 13.66
C PHE A 203 1.12 -6.04 13.60
N GLU A 204 2.19 -6.83 13.71
CA GLU A 204 2.16 -8.28 13.73
C GLU A 204 2.75 -8.83 15.04
N THR A 205 2.31 -10.01 15.42
CA THR A 205 2.98 -10.87 16.41
C THR A 205 3.99 -11.79 15.74
N GLU A 206 3.63 -12.29 14.55
CA GLU A 206 4.45 -13.08 13.63
C GLU A 206 4.10 -12.70 12.19
N PRO A 207 4.98 -12.94 11.21
CA PRO A 207 4.69 -12.63 9.81
C PRO A 207 3.35 -13.24 9.35
N GLY A 208 2.40 -12.38 8.95
CA GLY A 208 1.05 -12.78 8.54
C GLY A 208 0.02 -12.84 9.68
N ILE A 209 0.43 -12.78 10.95
CA ILE A 209 -0.48 -12.78 12.12
C ILE A 209 -0.57 -11.38 12.70
N LYS A 210 -1.72 -10.72 12.53
CA LYS A 210 -1.91 -9.33 12.97
C LYS A 210 -2.15 -9.24 14.48
N ASN A 211 -1.52 -8.23 15.11
CA ASN A 211 -1.86 -7.81 16.47
C ASN A 211 -3.05 -6.84 16.39
N LEU A 212 -4.24 -7.36 16.50
CA LEU A 212 -5.50 -6.60 16.34
C LEU A 212 -5.64 -5.49 17.40
N GLU A 213 -5.16 -5.70 18.62
CA GLU A 213 -5.19 -4.68 19.67
C GLU A 213 -4.29 -3.48 19.34
N LYS A 214 -3.10 -3.74 18.80
CA LYS A 214 -2.25 -2.66 18.26
C LYS A 214 -2.94 -1.88 17.15
N ILE A 215 -3.64 -2.57 16.24
CA ILE A 215 -4.37 -1.94 15.14
C ILE A 215 -5.54 -1.11 15.66
N LYS A 216 -6.32 -1.61 16.62
CA LYS A 216 -7.41 -0.88 17.28
C LYS A 216 -6.89 0.40 17.94
N THR A 217 -5.81 0.28 18.71
CA THR A 217 -5.15 1.42 19.37
C THR A 217 -4.68 2.44 18.34
N PHE A 218 -3.96 2.01 17.30
CA PHE A 218 -3.49 2.89 16.23
C PHE A 218 -4.65 3.63 15.56
N LYS A 219 -5.71 2.91 15.23
CA LYS A 219 -6.89 3.49 14.57
C LYS A 219 -7.61 4.52 15.44
N SER A 220 -7.67 4.31 16.75
CA SER A 220 -8.25 5.27 17.69
C SER A 220 -7.47 6.58 17.76
N LEU A 221 -6.15 6.52 17.57
CA LEU A 221 -5.26 7.68 17.59
C LEU A 221 -5.22 8.46 16.25
N LEU A 222 -5.79 7.90 15.18
CA LEU A 222 -5.89 8.55 13.86
C LEU A 222 -7.15 9.42 13.68
N LYS A 223 -8.02 9.46 14.67
CA LYS A 223 -9.28 10.24 14.63
C LYS A 223 -9.05 11.75 14.79
#